data_07bd045592c9eb75c386c762fe0fed34
#
_entry.id   07bd045592c9eb75c386c762fe0fed34
#
_cell.length_a   1.000
_cell.length_b   1.000
_cell.length_c   1.000
_cell.angle_alpha   90.00
_cell.angle_beta   90.00
_cell.angle_gamma   90.00
#
_symmetry.space_group_name_H-M   'P 1'
#
loop_
_entity.id
_entity.type
_entity.pdbx_description
1 polymer ?
#
loop_
_entity_poly.entity_id
_entity_poly.type
_entity_poly.pdbx_seq_one_letter_code
_entity_poly.pdbx_strand_id
1 'polypeptide(L)'
;QQGYPAALFTPFSRYIAENKDAYYKAYERVERNALISGYTDVTPFLLYFCNEVYNRLQVDAVPPKTDLEVYQTALAEGKITEKERLLWEYVLSAYGAEEFTTKQLEKDFRNAAYATIRTFVMKFHEMGLLSVRKAGNRVFYRVGGTSDGRPV
;
A
#
# COMPACT_ATOMS: atom_id res chain seq x y z
N GLN A 1 9.92 4.59 21.28
CA GLN A 1 9.50 3.27 20.84
C GLN A 1 9.39 3.28 19.32
N GLN A 2 10.42 2.83 18.66
CA GLN A 2 10.32 2.51 17.25
C GLN A 2 9.70 1.10 17.15
N GLY A 3 8.37 1.06 17.21
CA GLY A 3 7.65 -0.17 16.91
C GLY A 3 7.77 -0.47 15.43
N TYR A 4 8.00 -1.73 15.08
CA TYR A 4 7.83 -2.22 13.72
C TYR A 4 6.36 -2.67 13.55
N PRO A 5 5.42 -1.77 13.22
CA PRO A 5 4.01 -2.12 13.14
C PRO A 5 3.73 -3.19 12.07
N ALA A 6 4.58 -3.27 11.05
CA ALA A 6 4.48 -4.29 10.02
C ALA A 6 4.69 -5.72 10.57
N ALA A 7 5.51 -5.90 11.60
CA ALA A 7 5.76 -7.22 12.17
C ALA A 7 4.54 -7.79 12.92
N LEU A 8 3.65 -6.94 13.43
CA LEU A 8 2.44 -7.35 14.14
C LEU A 8 1.37 -7.95 13.22
N PHE A 9 1.40 -7.58 11.94
CA PHE A 9 0.41 -8.02 10.95
C PHE A 9 0.98 -9.04 9.95
N THR A 10 2.21 -9.52 10.19
CA THR A 10 2.84 -10.49 9.31
C THR A 10 2.29 -11.88 9.60
N PRO A 11 1.61 -12.53 8.65
CA PRO A 11 1.06 -13.87 8.84
C PRO A 11 2.16 -14.95 8.72
N PHE A 12 3.07 -15.04 9.71
CA PHE A 12 4.14 -16.04 9.73
C PHE A 12 3.59 -17.47 9.55
N SER A 13 2.45 -17.74 10.17
CA SER A 13 1.77 -19.04 10.08
C SER A 13 1.37 -19.40 8.66
N ARG A 14 1.06 -18.43 7.80
CA ARG A 14 0.76 -18.65 6.39
C ARG A 14 1.97 -19.20 5.63
N TYR A 15 3.13 -18.57 5.80
CA TYR A 15 4.37 -18.99 5.12
C TYR A 15 4.82 -20.38 5.59
N ILE A 16 4.66 -20.69 6.88
CA ILE A 16 4.92 -22.02 7.42
C ILE A 16 3.93 -23.05 6.85
N ALA A 17 2.65 -22.69 6.72
CA ALA A 17 1.63 -23.56 6.16
C ALA A 17 1.86 -23.88 4.68
N GLU A 18 2.36 -22.92 3.91
CA GLU A 18 2.71 -23.11 2.49
C GLU A 18 3.94 -23.99 2.28
N ASN A 19 4.84 -24.09 3.29
CA ASN A 19 6.09 -24.84 3.23
C ASN A 19 6.29 -25.80 4.43
N LYS A 20 5.26 -26.53 4.81
CA LYS A 20 5.29 -27.47 5.93
C LYS A 20 6.43 -28.48 5.85
N ASP A 21 6.68 -29.02 4.67
CA ASP A 21 7.73 -30.03 4.48
C ASP A 21 9.12 -29.49 4.77
N ALA A 22 9.41 -28.25 4.38
CA ALA A 22 10.68 -27.59 4.68
C ALA A 22 10.82 -27.29 6.17
N TYR A 23 9.72 -26.90 6.83
CA TYR A 23 9.66 -26.70 8.27
C TYR A 23 9.99 -27.99 9.04
N TYR A 24 9.31 -29.10 8.73
CA TYR A 24 9.56 -30.39 9.39
C TYR A 24 10.96 -30.91 9.12
N LYS A 25 11.50 -30.78 7.91
CA LYS A 25 12.88 -31.16 7.60
C LYS A 25 13.91 -30.36 8.39
N ALA A 26 13.67 -29.07 8.59
CA ALA A 26 14.55 -28.24 9.44
C ALA A 26 14.51 -28.71 10.89
N TYR A 27 13.32 -29.02 11.39
CA TYR A 27 13.11 -29.53 12.74
C TYR A 27 13.80 -30.91 12.97
N GLU A 28 13.61 -31.87 12.05
CA GLU A 28 14.27 -33.16 12.06
C GLU A 28 15.81 -33.06 12.06
N ARG A 29 16.35 -32.09 11.30
CA ARG A 29 17.81 -31.84 11.29
C ARG A 29 18.32 -31.35 12.63
N VAL A 30 17.59 -30.48 13.30
CA VAL A 30 17.94 -29.99 14.64
C VAL A 30 17.94 -31.16 15.64
N GLU A 31 16.89 -31.99 15.62
CA GLU A 31 16.81 -33.16 16.51
C GLU A 31 17.91 -34.19 16.23
N ARG A 32 18.14 -34.51 14.95
CA ARG A 32 19.20 -35.47 14.55
C ARG A 32 20.57 -34.96 14.97
N ASN A 33 20.88 -33.69 14.78
CA ASN A 33 22.16 -33.11 15.18
C ASN A 33 22.33 -33.15 16.70
N ALA A 34 21.28 -32.87 17.46
CA ALA A 34 21.29 -32.95 18.90
C ALA A 34 21.57 -34.38 19.43
N LEU A 35 21.00 -35.41 18.79
CA LEU A 35 21.24 -36.79 19.10
C LEU A 35 22.67 -37.25 18.83
N ILE A 36 23.30 -36.74 17.77
CA ILE A 36 24.65 -37.13 17.36
C ILE A 36 25.73 -36.36 18.15
N SER A 37 25.55 -35.03 18.31
CA SER A 37 26.57 -34.16 18.90
C SER A 37 26.38 -33.90 20.40
N GLY A 38 25.22 -34.22 20.93
CA GLY A 38 24.84 -33.86 22.31
C GLY A 38 24.54 -32.38 22.53
N TYR A 39 24.57 -31.58 21.46
CA TYR A 39 24.27 -30.17 21.50
C TYR A 39 23.06 -29.82 20.58
N THR A 40 22.20 -28.97 21.06
CA THR A 40 21.08 -28.45 20.25
C THR A 40 21.57 -27.35 19.32
N ASP A 41 21.78 -27.67 18.04
CA ASP A 41 22.14 -26.72 17.02
C ASP A 41 20.87 -26.28 16.26
N VAL A 42 20.43 -25.06 16.47
CA VAL A 42 19.23 -24.47 15.84
C VAL A 42 19.52 -23.83 14.48
N THR A 43 20.76 -23.87 14.01
CA THR A 43 21.17 -23.28 12.72
C THR A 43 20.30 -23.74 11.53
N PRO A 44 19.95 -25.03 11.38
CA PRO A 44 19.07 -25.49 10.31
C PRO A 44 17.70 -24.83 10.32
N PHE A 45 17.16 -24.58 11.52
CA PHE A 45 15.88 -23.90 11.69
C PHE A 45 15.98 -22.40 11.35
N LEU A 46 17.04 -21.75 11.80
CA LEU A 46 17.30 -20.33 11.46
C LEU A 46 17.50 -20.13 9.95
N LEU A 47 18.22 -21.01 9.29
CA LEU A 47 18.38 -20.98 7.82
C LEU A 47 17.05 -21.16 7.10
N TYR A 48 16.23 -22.10 7.55
CA TYR A 48 14.88 -22.27 7.04
C TYR A 48 14.06 -20.99 7.21
N PHE A 49 14.04 -20.44 8.41
CA PHE A 49 13.27 -19.24 8.71
C PHE A 49 13.71 -18.04 7.87
N CYS A 50 15.03 -17.83 7.74
CA CYS A 50 15.57 -16.75 6.92
C CYS A 50 15.20 -16.90 5.43
N ASN A 51 15.34 -18.11 4.89
CA ASN A 51 15.14 -18.34 3.44
C ASN A 51 13.66 -18.43 3.06
N GLU A 52 12.85 -19.12 3.82
CA GLU A 52 11.47 -19.44 3.45
C GLU A 52 10.44 -18.50 4.04
N VAL A 53 10.78 -17.81 5.11
CA VAL A 53 9.87 -16.87 5.77
C VAL A 53 10.36 -15.43 5.64
N TYR A 54 11.52 -15.11 6.19
CA TYR A 54 12.01 -13.73 6.27
C TYR A 54 12.26 -13.09 4.88
N ASN A 55 12.94 -13.82 3.99
CA ASN A 55 13.23 -13.29 2.65
C ASN A 55 11.95 -13.11 1.81
N ARG A 56 10.95 -13.96 2.00
CA ARG A 56 9.64 -13.80 1.36
C ARG A 56 8.88 -12.59 1.91
N LEU A 57 8.99 -12.34 3.22
CA LEU A 57 8.41 -11.14 3.82
C LEU A 57 8.96 -9.85 3.22
N GLN A 58 10.25 -9.83 2.89
CA GLN A 58 10.86 -8.65 2.24
C GLN A 58 10.35 -8.47 0.81
N VAL A 59 10.02 -9.54 0.10
CA VAL A 59 9.47 -9.47 -1.26
C VAL A 59 8.00 -9.05 -1.24
N ASP A 60 7.24 -9.54 -0.28
CA ASP A 60 5.81 -9.22 -0.16
C ASP A 60 5.56 -7.88 0.57
N ALA A 61 6.52 -7.42 1.35
CA ALA A 61 6.49 -6.15 2.06
C ALA A 61 7.17 -5.01 1.29
N VAL A 62 6.90 -4.89 -0.01
CA VAL A 62 7.07 -3.59 -0.65
C VAL A 62 6.01 -2.70 0.01
N PRO A 63 6.41 -1.73 0.85
CA PRO A 63 5.42 -0.83 1.42
C PRO A 63 4.62 -0.22 0.29
N PRO A 64 3.30 -0.15 0.39
CA PRO A 64 2.51 0.54 -0.62
C PRO A 64 3.11 1.92 -0.79
N LYS A 65 3.38 2.32 -2.04
CA LYS A 65 3.89 3.65 -2.35
C LYS A 65 2.99 4.65 -1.65
N THR A 66 3.57 5.57 -0.91
CA THR A 66 2.80 6.65 -0.31
C THR A 66 2.16 7.49 -1.42
N ASP A 67 1.03 8.12 -1.14
CA ASP A 67 0.36 9.01 -2.10
C ASP A 67 1.33 10.06 -2.67
N LEU A 68 2.26 10.53 -1.83
CA LEU A 68 3.31 11.46 -2.25
C LEU A 68 4.26 10.84 -3.28
N GLU A 69 4.70 9.60 -3.07
CA GLU A 69 5.60 8.90 -4.01
C GLU A 69 4.92 8.61 -5.35
N VAL A 70 3.64 8.21 -5.31
CA VAL A 70 2.82 8.01 -6.52
C VAL A 70 2.72 9.32 -7.32
N TYR A 71 2.42 10.42 -6.65
CA TYR A 71 2.34 11.75 -7.25
C TYR A 71 3.67 12.21 -7.84
N GLN A 72 4.76 12.11 -7.08
CA GLN A 72 6.09 12.49 -7.54
C GLN A 72 6.56 11.67 -8.74
N THR A 73 6.29 10.36 -8.74
CA THR A 73 6.60 9.48 -9.86
C THR A 73 5.83 9.89 -11.12
N ALA A 74 4.52 10.11 -10.99
CA ALA A 74 3.67 10.53 -12.10
C ALA A 74 4.07 11.92 -12.65
N LEU A 75 4.50 12.83 -11.78
CA LEU A 75 5.02 14.14 -12.18
C LEU A 75 6.33 14.02 -12.95
N ALA A 76 7.27 13.20 -12.46
CA ALA A 76 8.56 12.96 -13.11
C ALA A 76 8.42 12.26 -14.46
N GLU A 77 7.43 11.38 -14.62
CA GLU A 77 7.11 10.70 -15.87
C GLU A 77 6.32 11.58 -16.87
N GLY A 78 6.01 12.82 -16.49
CA GLY A 78 5.25 13.75 -17.36
C GLY A 78 3.78 13.37 -17.54
N LYS A 79 3.24 12.51 -16.68
CA LYS A 79 1.83 12.10 -16.72
C LYS A 79 0.87 13.17 -16.18
N ILE A 80 1.37 14.11 -15.39
CA ILE A 80 0.59 15.18 -14.76
C ILE A 80 0.89 16.48 -15.49
N THR A 81 -0.15 17.13 -16.00
CA THR A 81 -0.04 18.45 -16.65
C THR A 81 0.10 19.55 -15.60
N GLU A 82 0.63 20.71 -15.99
CA GLU A 82 0.76 21.88 -15.11
C GLU A 82 -0.59 22.30 -14.49
N LYS A 83 -1.65 22.21 -15.27
CA LYS A 83 -3.01 22.54 -14.81
C LYS A 83 -3.53 21.53 -13.76
N GLU A 84 -3.23 20.24 -13.96
CA GLU A 84 -3.55 19.19 -13.00
C GLU A 84 -2.72 19.33 -11.72
N ARG A 85 -1.48 19.77 -11.83
CA ARG A 85 -0.63 20.09 -10.68
C ARG A 85 -1.23 21.21 -9.83
N LEU A 86 -1.65 22.31 -10.46
CA LEU A 86 -2.30 23.43 -9.77
C LEU A 86 -3.63 23.01 -9.11
N LEU A 87 -4.42 22.18 -9.78
CA LEU A 87 -5.65 21.61 -9.23
C LEU A 87 -5.37 20.74 -8.01
N TRP A 88 -4.33 19.91 -8.05
CA TRP A 88 -3.94 19.06 -6.94
C TRP A 88 -3.47 19.87 -5.72
N GLU A 89 -2.61 20.86 -5.94
CA GLU A 89 -2.17 21.78 -4.88
C GLU A 89 -3.36 22.51 -4.25
N TYR A 90 -4.30 22.94 -5.06
CA TYR A 90 -5.53 23.57 -4.57
C TYR A 90 -6.38 22.62 -3.74
N VAL A 91 -6.62 21.40 -4.22
CA VAL A 91 -7.40 20.38 -3.49
C VAL A 91 -6.76 20.07 -2.14
N LEU A 92 -5.45 19.90 -2.09
CA LEU A 92 -4.73 19.66 -0.83
C LEU A 92 -4.88 20.82 0.16
N SER A 93 -4.81 22.06 -0.31
CA SER A 93 -4.88 23.24 0.55
C SER A 93 -6.30 23.61 0.96
N ALA A 94 -7.26 23.48 0.05
CA ALA A 94 -8.64 23.93 0.29
C ALA A 94 -9.50 22.89 1.00
N TYR A 95 -9.35 21.61 0.62
CA TYR A 95 -10.18 20.53 1.16
C TYR A 95 -9.42 19.64 2.14
N GLY A 96 -8.11 19.44 1.94
CA GLY A 96 -7.32 18.55 2.80
C GLY A 96 -7.91 17.13 2.87
N ALA A 97 -8.40 16.76 4.05
CA ALA A 97 -9.04 15.46 4.28
C ALA A 97 -10.58 15.47 4.09
N GLU A 98 -11.17 16.61 3.73
CA GLU A 98 -12.61 16.74 3.52
C GLU A 98 -13.04 16.22 2.15
N GLU A 99 -14.31 15.83 2.07
CA GLU A 99 -14.90 15.40 0.80
C GLU A 99 -15.34 16.60 -0.04
N PHE A 100 -15.15 16.51 -1.35
CA PHE A 100 -15.58 17.51 -2.30
C PHE A 100 -16.25 16.89 -3.52
N THR A 101 -17.01 17.70 -4.26
CA THR A 101 -17.62 17.30 -5.54
C THR A 101 -16.95 18.02 -6.70
N THR A 102 -17.08 17.47 -7.90
CA THR A 102 -16.58 18.13 -9.13
C THR A 102 -17.16 19.53 -9.33
N LYS A 103 -18.45 19.71 -9.02
CA LYS A 103 -19.12 21.02 -9.12
C LYS A 103 -18.59 22.01 -8.11
N GLN A 104 -18.30 21.55 -6.90
CA GLN A 104 -17.72 22.41 -5.86
C GLN A 104 -16.30 22.85 -6.25
N LEU A 105 -15.48 21.91 -6.75
CA LEU A 105 -14.13 22.23 -7.23
C LEU A 105 -14.15 23.20 -8.41
N GLU A 106 -15.09 23.03 -9.36
CA GLU A 106 -15.28 23.97 -10.49
C GLU A 106 -15.60 25.37 -10.00
N LYS A 107 -16.54 25.49 -9.05
CA LYS A 107 -16.96 26.78 -8.50
C LYS A 107 -15.83 27.46 -7.73
N ASP A 108 -15.08 26.73 -6.95
CA ASP A 108 -14.07 27.26 -6.03
C ASP A 108 -12.75 27.56 -6.75
N PHE A 109 -12.31 26.71 -7.65
CA PHE A 109 -11.05 26.90 -8.39
C PHE A 109 -11.15 27.95 -9.49
N ARG A 110 -12.31 28.09 -10.15
CA ARG A 110 -12.66 29.09 -11.17
C ARG A 110 -11.76 29.14 -12.42
N ASN A 111 -10.62 28.49 -12.42
CA ASN A 111 -9.60 28.59 -13.48
C ASN A 111 -9.52 27.34 -14.36
N ALA A 112 -10.51 26.47 -14.30
CA ALA A 112 -10.61 25.27 -15.12
C ALA A 112 -12.05 25.00 -15.53
N ALA A 113 -12.23 24.54 -16.77
CA ALA A 113 -13.52 24.08 -17.26
C ALA A 113 -13.94 22.76 -16.57
N TYR A 114 -15.23 22.51 -16.49
CA TYR A 114 -15.78 21.29 -15.90
C TYR A 114 -15.19 20.00 -16.50
N ALA A 115 -14.99 19.98 -17.82
CA ALA A 115 -14.36 18.84 -18.50
C ALA A 115 -12.94 18.56 -18.00
N THR A 116 -12.16 19.61 -17.76
CA THR A 116 -10.79 19.50 -17.20
C THR A 116 -10.81 18.94 -15.79
N ILE A 117 -11.72 19.43 -14.96
CA ILE A 117 -11.89 18.96 -13.59
C ILE A 117 -12.33 17.50 -13.55
N ARG A 118 -13.26 17.11 -14.41
CA ARG A 118 -13.70 15.72 -14.53
C ARG A 118 -12.56 14.79 -14.93
N THR A 119 -11.76 15.18 -15.92
CA THR A 119 -10.58 14.43 -16.34
C THR A 119 -9.55 14.30 -15.21
N PHE A 120 -9.31 15.38 -14.49
CA PHE A 120 -8.44 15.42 -13.33
C PHE A 120 -8.88 14.44 -12.24
N VAL A 121 -10.12 14.48 -11.78
CA VAL A 121 -10.59 13.60 -10.70
C VAL A 121 -10.60 12.13 -11.10
N MET A 122 -10.94 11.81 -12.34
CA MET A 122 -10.89 10.44 -12.86
C MET A 122 -9.45 9.92 -12.89
N LYS A 123 -8.53 10.69 -13.43
CA LYS A 123 -7.11 10.33 -13.54
C LYS A 123 -6.45 10.15 -12.18
N PHE A 124 -6.68 11.08 -11.25
CA PHE A 124 -6.13 11.00 -9.89
C PHE A 124 -6.77 9.87 -9.08
N HIS A 125 -8.01 9.54 -9.34
CA HIS A 125 -8.64 8.35 -8.77
C HIS A 125 -8.01 7.05 -9.31
N GLU A 126 -7.76 6.95 -10.62
CA GLU A 126 -7.08 5.80 -11.22
C GLU A 126 -5.64 5.61 -10.69
N MET A 127 -4.95 6.70 -10.39
CA MET A 127 -3.63 6.66 -9.74
C MET A 127 -3.68 6.30 -8.25
N GLY A 128 -4.87 6.21 -7.65
CA GLY A 128 -5.05 5.94 -6.23
C GLY A 128 -4.86 7.13 -5.30
N LEU A 129 -4.76 8.36 -5.84
CA LEU A 129 -4.58 9.59 -5.06
C LEU A 129 -5.90 10.17 -4.54
N LEU A 130 -7.02 9.84 -5.19
CA LEU A 130 -8.36 10.23 -4.77
C LEU A 130 -9.22 9.00 -4.55
N SER A 131 -9.92 8.94 -3.43
CA SER A 131 -10.99 7.98 -3.16
C SER A 131 -12.34 8.54 -3.60
N VAL A 132 -13.24 7.66 -4.00
CA VAL A 132 -14.58 8.00 -4.50
C VAL A 132 -15.64 7.37 -3.62
N ARG A 133 -16.62 8.18 -3.20
CA ARG A 133 -17.81 7.72 -2.50
C ARG A 133 -19.06 8.16 -3.24
N LYS A 134 -19.96 7.24 -3.51
CA LYS A 134 -21.27 7.55 -4.09
C LYS A 134 -22.33 7.64 -2.98
N ALA A 135 -23.11 8.70 -3.00
CA ALA A 135 -24.26 8.88 -2.13
C ALA A 135 -25.46 9.33 -2.97
N GLY A 136 -26.34 8.41 -3.30
CA GLY A 136 -27.43 8.63 -4.24
C GLY A 136 -26.90 9.04 -5.62
N ASN A 137 -27.38 10.17 -6.14
CA ASN A 137 -26.93 10.73 -7.43
C ASN A 137 -25.69 11.62 -7.33
N ARG A 138 -25.06 11.74 -6.17
CA ARG A 138 -23.88 12.57 -5.94
C ARG A 138 -22.64 11.70 -5.79
N VAL A 139 -21.54 12.19 -6.35
CA VAL A 139 -20.22 11.58 -6.25
C VAL A 139 -19.31 12.52 -5.48
N PHE A 140 -18.74 12.01 -4.41
CA PHE A 140 -17.80 12.72 -3.55
C PHE A 140 -16.41 12.16 -3.74
N TYR A 141 -15.43 13.03 -3.75
CA TYR A 141 -14.01 12.72 -3.83
C TYR A 141 -13.31 13.15 -2.56
N ARG A 142 -12.29 12.41 -2.14
CA ARG A 142 -11.47 12.70 -0.98
C ARG A 142 -10.01 12.40 -1.30
N VAL A 143 -9.10 13.20 -0.77
CA VAL A 143 -7.66 12.95 -0.84
C VAL A 143 -7.30 11.73 0.01
N GLY A 144 -6.46 10.88 -0.53
CA GLY A 144 -6.00 9.65 0.09
C GLY A 144 -6.52 8.41 -0.62
N GLY A 145 -5.62 7.46 -0.87
CA GLY A 145 -5.94 6.17 -1.44
C GLY A 145 -6.82 5.36 -0.49
N THR A 146 -7.71 4.60 -1.06
CA THR A 146 -8.62 3.70 -0.36
C THR A 146 -7.83 2.68 0.46
N SER A 147 -7.82 2.85 1.74
CA SER A 147 -7.55 1.74 2.66
C SER A 147 -8.85 1.07 3.08
N ASP A 148 -9.77 0.82 2.17
CA ASP A 148 -10.90 -0.06 2.47
C ASP A 148 -11.39 -0.74 1.19
N GLY A 149 -10.73 -1.84 0.87
CA GLY A 149 -11.23 -2.83 -0.10
C GLY A 149 -12.41 -3.60 0.48
N ARG A 150 -13.56 -2.97 0.61
CA ARG A 150 -14.83 -3.70 0.66
C ARG A 150 -15.62 -3.37 -0.60
N PRO A 151 -15.84 -4.37 -1.46
CA PRO A 151 -16.86 -4.23 -2.49
C PRO A 151 -18.23 -4.14 -1.79
N VAL A 152 -18.89 -3.06 -2.02
CA VAL A 152 -20.32 -2.98 -1.72
C VAL A 152 -21.07 -3.57 -2.90
#